data_804b75a5343c7af3ae9e1c66612a419e
#
_entry.id   804b75a5343c7af3ae9e1c66612a419e
#
_cell.length_a   1.000
_cell.length_b   1.000
_cell.length_c   1.000
_cell.angle_alpha   90.00
_cell.angle_beta   90.00
_cell.angle_gamma   90.00
#
_symmetry.space_group_name_H-M   'P 1'
#
loop_
_entity.id
_entity.type
_entity.pdbx_description
1 polymer ?
#
loop_
_entity_poly.entity_id
_entity_poly.type
_entity_poly.pdbx_seq_one_letter_code
_entity_poly.pdbx_strand_id
1 'polypeptide(L)'
;MKTECLNIKGLNVWYKKDKPVIKDTNLLVPNHSVVGLIGRNGAGKTTLLKALSSVFDHRQYAVETVTIEGKAASFHTNFYKSRTYTVFTENNSFLNWDFVHYFNFVCRLYHRKRDDTLLQDLISGFHFEEFLNTDIGSLSTGNKKKVFLITAFYLKPPLLILDEPFDGLDFDATEFLYGLLLQYKEEGSILMSSHIAESIVRVCDTAYSIEDGHLDAIESNLEDWFHDVNRQRG
;
A
#
# COMPACT_ATOMS: atom_id res chain seq x y z
N MET A 1 7.84 -22.80 -7.57
CA MET A 1 7.14 -22.14 -6.47
C MET A 1 7.29 -20.65 -6.69
N LYS A 2 6.21 -19.86 -6.70
CA LYS A 2 6.36 -18.40 -6.70
C LYS A 2 7.11 -18.04 -5.41
N THR A 3 8.23 -17.37 -5.50
CA THR A 3 8.95 -16.86 -4.35
C THR A 3 8.11 -15.80 -3.65
N GLU A 4 8.18 -15.72 -2.34
CA GLU A 4 7.32 -14.85 -1.51
C GLU A 4 8.00 -13.50 -1.30
N CYS A 5 7.30 -12.39 -1.60
CA CYS A 5 7.75 -11.05 -1.25
C CYS A 5 7.57 -10.81 0.25
N LEU A 6 6.36 -11.03 0.76
CA LEU A 6 6.02 -10.92 2.17
C LEU A 6 5.23 -12.15 2.61
N ASN A 7 5.59 -12.75 3.75
CA ASN A 7 4.80 -13.79 4.39
C ASN A 7 4.71 -13.50 5.89
N ILE A 8 3.49 -13.48 6.40
CA ILE A 8 3.16 -13.20 7.79
C ILE A 8 2.27 -14.31 8.32
N LYS A 9 2.55 -14.78 9.54
CA LYS A 9 1.72 -15.76 10.23
C LYS A 9 1.40 -15.31 11.64
N GLY A 10 0.16 -15.52 12.05
CA GLY A 10 -0.31 -15.32 13.41
C GLY A 10 -0.27 -13.84 13.85
N LEU A 11 -0.55 -12.88 12.95
CA LEU A 11 -0.54 -11.47 13.29
C LEU A 11 -1.81 -11.07 14.05
N ASN A 12 -1.62 -10.50 15.24
CA ASN A 12 -2.66 -9.86 16.02
C ASN A 12 -2.29 -8.39 16.24
N VAL A 13 -3.24 -7.46 16.07
CA VAL A 13 -3.03 -6.02 16.26
C VAL A 13 -4.13 -5.42 17.12
N TRP A 14 -3.78 -4.51 18.04
CA TRP A 14 -4.71 -3.84 18.93
C TRP A 14 -4.30 -2.39 19.22
N TYR A 15 -5.29 -1.52 19.37
CA TYR A 15 -5.08 -0.19 19.95
C TYR A 15 -5.11 -0.27 21.50
N LYS A 16 -5.97 -1.15 22.05
CA LYS A 16 -6.05 -1.50 23.46
C LYS A 16 -5.88 -3.01 23.59
N LYS A 17 -5.00 -3.46 24.48
CA LYS A 17 -4.54 -4.86 24.59
C LYS A 17 -5.67 -5.91 24.62
N ASP A 18 -6.78 -5.59 25.23
CA ASP A 18 -7.91 -6.52 25.39
C ASP A 18 -8.94 -6.47 24.24
N LYS A 19 -8.66 -5.69 23.19
CA LYS A 19 -9.55 -5.52 22.05
C LYS A 19 -8.77 -5.58 20.73
N PRO A 20 -8.42 -6.79 20.26
CA PRO A 20 -7.75 -6.95 18.98
C PRO A 20 -8.66 -6.48 17.84
N VAL A 21 -8.09 -5.69 16.93
CA VAL A 21 -8.72 -5.25 15.70
C VAL A 21 -8.35 -6.19 14.56
N ILE A 22 -7.14 -6.72 14.58
CA ILE A 22 -6.68 -7.79 13.66
C ILE A 22 -6.40 -9.02 14.50
N LYS A 23 -6.87 -10.17 14.04
CA LYS A 23 -6.89 -11.42 14.83
C LYS A 23 -6.32 -12.56 14.02
N ASP A 24 -5.26 -13.20 14.55
CA ASP A 24 -4.64 -14.40 14.03
C ASP A 24 -4.51 -14.44 12.50
N THR A 25 -4.02 -13.33 11.95
CA THR A 25 -3.99 -13.09 10.50
C THR A 25 -2.78 -13.73 9.86
N ASN A 26 -3.02 -14.48 8.78
CA ASN A 26 -2.01 -14.99 7.86
C ASN A 26 -2.11 -14.22 6.54
N LEU A 27 -1.00 -13.65 6.07
CA LEU A 27 -0.95 -12.87 4.85
C LEU A 27 0.26 -13.29 4.01
N LEU A 28 0.01 -13.63 2.76
CA LEU A 28 1.02 -13.91 1.77
C LEU A 28 0.92 -12.92 0.62
N VAL A 29 2.02 -12.23 0.32
CA VAL A 29 2.18 -11.44 -0.90
C VAL A 29 3.23 -12.14 -1.76
N PRO A 30 2.85 -12.75 -2.89
CA PRO A 30 3.81 -13.35 -3.82
C PRO A 30 4.72 -12.29 -4.44
N ASN A 31 5.92 -12.69 -4.88
CA ASN A 31 6.77 -11.81 -5.68
C ASN A 31 6.07 -11.45 -7.00
N HIS A 32 6.31 -10.21 -7.46
CA HIS A 32 5.83 -9.73 -8.75
C HIS A 32 4.30 -9.85 -8.90
N SER A 33 3.58 -9.44 -7.85
CA SER A 33 2.12 -9.51 -7.82
C SER A 33 1.48 -8.28 -7.19
N VAL A 34 0.24 -8.03 -7.56
CA VAL A 34 -0.64 -7.07 -6.86
C VAL A 34 -1.66 -7.88 -6.05
N VAL A 35 -1.64 -7.67 -4.74
CA VAL A 35 -2.55 -8.31 -3.80
C VAL A 35 -3.54 -7.28 -3.28
N GLY A 36 -4.83 -7.57 -3.42
CA GLY A 36 -5.92 -6.72 -2.94
C GLY A 36 -6.33 -7.04 -1.50
N LEU A 37 -6.75 -6.03 -0.77
CA LEU A 37 -7.37 -6.15 0.54
C LEU A 37 -8.74 -5.48 0.51
N ILE A 38 -9.81 -6.28 0.56
CA ILE A 38 -11.19 -5.82 0.45
C ILE A 38 -11.87 -5.92 1.81
N GLY A 39 -12.72 -4.97 2.14
CA GLY A 39 -13.51 -5.01 3.36
C GLY A 39 -14.28 -3.71 3.56
N ARG A 40 -15.30 -3.76 4.40
CA ARG A 40 -16.08 -2.58 4.76
C ARG A 40 -15.22 -1.52 5.47
N ASN A 41 -15.69 -0.28 5.48
CA ASN A 41 -15.07 0.75 6.30
C ASN A 41 -15.15 0.32 7.78
N GLY A 42 -14.01 0.45 8.49
CA GLY A 42 -13.88 -0.01 9.88
C GLY A 42 -13.53 -1.50 10.06
N ALA A 43 -13.47 -2.31 9.01
CA ALA A 43 -13.13 -3.74 9.11
C ALA A 43 -11.69 -4.02 9.58
N GLY A 44 -10.79 -3.04 9.51
CA GLY A 44 -9.40 -3.18 9.95
C GLY A 44 -8.34 -3.06 8.86
N LYS A 45 -8.72 -2.78 7.59
CA LYS A 45 -7.77 -2.63 6.46
C LYS A 45 -6.60 -1.70 6.80
N THR A 46 -6.89 -0.44 7.09
CA THR A 46 -5.87 0.55 7.46
C THR A 46 -5.09 0.15 8.73
N THR A 47 -5.73 -0.53 9.68
CA THR A 47 -5.05 -1.04 10.88
C THR A 47 -4.03 -2.10 10.52
N LEU A 48 -4.39 -3.06 9.67
CA LEU A 48 -3.46 -4.05 9.14
C LEU A 48 -2.29 -3.37 8.43
N LEU A 49 -2.57 -2.47 7.46
CA LEU A 49 -1.53 -1.77 6.71
C LEU A 49 -0.62 -0.92 7.61
N LYS A 50 -1.14 -0.27 8.65
CA LYS A 50 -0.35 0.46 9.64
C LYS A 50 0.59 -0.46 10.43
N ALA A 51 0.15 -1.67 10.79
CA ALA A 51 1.02 -2.65 11.46
C ALA A 51 2.17 -3.08 10.55
N LEU A 52 1.88 -3.39 9.29
CA LEU A 52 2.89 -3.75 8.29
C LEU A 52 3.85 -2.60 7.97
N SER A 53 3.43 -1.36 8.19
CA SER A 53 4.23 -0.16 7.92
C SER A 53 5.02 0.34 9.13
N SER A 54 5.14 -0.48 10.18
CA SER A 54 5.88 -0.13 11.42
C SER A 54 5.32 1.09 12.17
N VAL A 55 4.05 1.42 11.99
CA VAL A 55 3.39 2.55 12.67
C VAL A 55 3.07 2.22 14.12
N PHE A 56 2.71 0.96 14.39
CA PHE A 56 2.39 0.51 15.74
C PHE A 56 3.66 0.19 16.53
N ASP A 57 3.66 0.55 17.81
CA ASP A 57 4.68 0.12 18.78
C ASP A 57 4.61 -1.42 18.95
N HIS A 58 5.76 -2.05 19.28
CA HIS A 58 5.87 -3.50 19.50
C HIS A 58 4.95 -4.04 20.61
N ARG A 59 4.37 -3.17 21.42
CA ARG A 59 3.37 -3.52 22.45
C ARG A 59 1.94 -3.54 21.93
N GLN A 60 1.73 -3.16 20.67
CA GLN A 60 0.41 -3.05 20.04
C GLN A 60 0.15 -4.15 19.01
N TYR A 61 1.08 -5.06 18.84
CA TYR A 61 0.90 -6.24 18.01
C TYR A 61 1.65 -7.45 18.56
N ALA A 62 1.22 -8.65 18.15
CA ALA A 62 1.96 -9.90 18.28
C ALA A 62 1.95 -10.58 16.92
N VAL A 63 3.04 -11.24 16.57
CA VAL A 63 3.18 -11.98 15.32
C VAL A 63 4.07 -13.19 15.54
N GLU A 64 3.72 -14.33 14.96
CA GLU A 64 4.51 -15.54 15.05
C GLU A 64 5.74 -15.47 14.14
N THR A 65 5.52 -15.18 12.86
CA THR A 65 6.59 -15.06 11.87
C THR A 65 6.34 -13.93 10.89
N VAL A 66 7.43 -13.26 10.52
CA VAL A 66 7.47 -12.30 9.40
C VAL A 66 8.67 -12.65 8.54
N THR A 67 8.46 -12.86 7.26
CA THR A 67 9.55 -12.96 6.27
C THR A 67 9.31 -11.97 5.15
N ILE A 68 10.38 -11.34 4.68
CA ILE A 68 10.38 -10.48 3.49
C ILE A 68 11.51 -10.93 2.57
N GLU A 69 11.22 -11.11 1.28
CA GLU A 69 12.13 -11.70 0.30
C GLU A 69 12.77 -13.02 0.80
N GLY A 70 11.96 -13.87 1.44
CA GLY A 70 12.37 -15.16 2.00
C GLY A 70 13.27 -15.09 3.24
N LYS A 71 13.53 -13.91 3.81
CA LYS A 71 14.38 -13.72 4.99
C LYS A 71 13.53 -13.34 6.20
N ALA A 72 13.84 -13.94 7.36
CA ALA A 72 13.21 -13.54 8.63
C ALA A 72 13.42 -12.05 8.91
N ALA A 73 12.37 -11.38 9.33
CA ALA A 73 12.36 -9.94 9.57
C ALA A 73 11.51 -9.58 10.77
N SER A 74 11.59 -8.32 11.20
CA SER A 74 10.65 -7.67 12.09
C SER A 74 10.32 -6.31 11.53
N PHE A 75 9.09 -5.85 11.70
CA PHE A 75 8.58 -4.60 11.11
C PHE A 75 9.44 -3.37 11.43
N HIS A 76 10.11 -3.33 12.61
CA HIS A 76 10.92 -2.18 13.03
C HIS A 76 12.38 -2.22 12.60
N THR A 77 12.84 -3.31 11.96
CA THR A 77 14.23 -3.40 11.51
C THR A 77 14.49 -2.53 10.27
N ASN A 78 15.71 -2.01 10.15
CA ASN A 78 16.12 -1.29 8.94
C ASN A 78 16.04 -2.17 7.69
N PHE A 79 16.28 -3.48 7.86
CA PHE A 79 16.16 -4.46 6.79
C PHE A 79 14.74 -4.48 6.22
N TYR A 80 13.70 -4.54 7.07
CA TYR A 80 12.30 -4.52 6.64
C TYR A 80 11.92 -3.16 6.05
N LYS A 81 12.22 -2.07 6.77
CA LYS A 81 11.85 -0.70 6.37
C LYS A 81 12.44 -0.27 5.03
N SER A 82 13.67 -0.71 4.71
CA SER A 82 14.30 -0.40 3.43
C SER A 82 13.69 -1.14 2.24
N ARG A 83 12.83 -2.12 2.48
CA ARG A 83 12.16 -2.95 1.46
C ARG A 83 10.70 -2.63 1.29
N THR A 84 10.18 -1.75 2.11
CA THR A 84 8.76 -1.38 2.08
C THR A 84 8.62 0.13 1.96
N TYR A 85 7.61 0.57 1.24
CA TYR A 85 7.17 1.97 1.26
C TYR A 85 5.66 2.00 1.30
N THR A 86 5.08 2.91 2.11
CA THR A 86 3.64 2.98 2.31
C THR A 86 3.07 4.33 1.94
N VAL A 87 1.98 4.30 1.19
CA VAL A 87 1.12 5.47 0.93
C VAL A 87 -0.20 5.26 1.67
N PHE A 88 -0.46 6.08 2.69
CA PHE A 88 -1.71 6.06 3.43
C PHE A 88 -2.76 6.98 2.81
N THR A 89 -4.03 6.66 3.02
CA THR A 89 -5.18 7.50 2.62
C THR A 89 -5.07 8.90 3.21
N GLU A 90 -4.76 8.96 4.51
CA GLU A 90 -4.50 10.22 5.21
C GLU A 90 -3.03 10.26 5.62
N ASN A 91 -2.28 11.16 5.02
CA ASN A 91 -0.90 11.42 5.39
C ASN A 91 -0.72 12.91 5.73
N ASN A 92 -0.59 13.17 7.02
CA ASN A 92 -0.35 14.51 7.57
C ASN A 92 1.12 14.75 7.93
N SER A 93 2.03 13.97 7.35
CA SER A 93 3.47 14.15 7.54
C SER A 93 4.01 15.20 6.58
N PHE A 94 5.07 15.88 6.99
CA PHE A 94 5.82 16.83 6.15
C PHE A 94 5.00 18.00 5.59
N LEU A 95 3.95 18.45 6.28
CA LEU A 95 3.02 19.47 5.80
C LEU A 95 3.68 20.81 5.43
N ASN A 96 4.80 21.15 6.08
CA ASN A 96 5.58 22.38 5.84
C ASN A 96 6.72 22.18 4.82
N TRP A 97 6.74 21.08 4.14
CA TRP A 97 7.71 20.78 3.08
C TRP A 97 7.00 20.81 1.73
N ASP A 98 7.70 21.23 0.69
CA ASP A 98 7.27 21.01 -0.69
C ASP A 98 7.65 19.60 -1.18
N PHE A 99 7.18 19.27 -2.39
CA PHE A 99 7.49 17.97 -3.00
C PHE A 99 9.01 17.78 -3.16
N VAL A 100 9.74 18.78 -3.60
CA VAL A 100 11.17 18.66 -3.91
C VAL A 100 11.98 18.33 -2.66
N HIS A 101 11.70 19.00 -1.56
CA HIS A 101 12.37 18.74 -0.27
C HIS A 101 12.04 17.36 0.25
N TYR A 102 10.75 16.99 0.27
CA TYR A 102 10.29 15.67 0.71
C TYR A 102 10.90 14.54 -0.14
N PHE A 103 10.75 14.62 -1.46
CA PHE A 103 11.25 13.63 -2.41
C PHE A 103 12.76 13.39 -2.26
N ASN A 104 13.57 14.46 -2.24
CA ASN A 104 15.01 14.35 -2.09
C ASN A 104 15.41 13.74 -0.74
N PHE A 105 14.69 14.05 0.33
CA PHE A 105 14.92 13.46 1.65
C PHE A 105 14.65 11.95 1.62
N VAL A 106 13.51 11.52 1.08
CA VAL A 106 13.14 10.10 1.01
C VAL A 106 14.09 9.31 0.09
N CYS A 107 14.45 9.86 -1.07
CA CYS A 107 15.41 9.22 -1.98
C CYS A 107 16.77 8.98 -1.29
N ARG A 108 17.24 9.90 -0.43
CA ARG A 108 18.47 9.69 0.37
C ARG A 108 18.31 8.56 1.36
N LEU A 109 17.17 8.46 2.06
CA LEU A 109 16.90 7.39 3.02
C LEU A 109 16.89 6.01 2.35
N TYR A 110 16.37 5.90 1.13
CA TYR A 110 16.33 4.67 0.35
C TYR A 110 17.59 4.44 -0.50
N HIS A 111 18.59 5.34 -0.41
CA HIS A 111 19.81 5.27 -1.25
C HIS A 111 19.49 5.16 -2.75
N ARG A 112 18.37 5.76 -3.20
CA ARG A 112 17.93 5.70 -4.58
C ARG A 112 18.78 6.62 -5.45
N LYS A 113 19.36 6.07 -6.51
CA LYS A 113 20.07 6.85 -7.53
C LYS A 113 19.07 7.71 -8.30
N ARG A 114 19.52 8.91 -8.68
CA ARG A 114 18.70 9.85 -9.43
C ARG A 114 18.43 9.31 -10.84
N ASP A 115 17.18 9.38 -11.26
CA ASP A 115 16.68 9.04 -12.59
C ASP A 115 15.69 10.16 -12.99
N ASP A 116 16.21 11.15 -13.71
CA ASP A 116 15.44 12.34 -14.07
C ASP A 116 14.33 12.02 -15.08
N THR A 117 14.54 11.04 -15.97
CA THR A 117 13.53 10.62 -16.94
C THR A 117 12.33 10.00 -16.23
N LEU A 118 12.56 9.00 -15.37
CA LEU A 118 11.48 8.38 -14.59
C LEU A 118 10.74 9.40 -13.73
N LEU A 119 11.47 10.33 -13.09
CA LEU A 119 10.84 11.37 -12.26
C LEU A 119 9.93 12.27 -13.10
N GLN A 120 10.39 12.69 -14.27
CA GLN A 120 9.62 13.54 -15.17
C GLN A 120 8.38 12.83 -15.70
N ASP A 121 8.49 11.56 -16.09
CA ASP A 121 7.36 10.73 -16.54
C ASP A 121 6.29 10.60 -15.44
N LEU A 122 6.70 10.38 -14.18
CA LEU A 122 5.77 10.28 -13.06
C LEU A 122 5.10 11.63 -12.74
N ILE A 123 5.85 12.72 -12.75
CA ILE A 123 5.31 14.08 -12.51
C ILE A 123 4.28 14.42 -13.60
N SER A 124 4.62 14.19 -14.87
CA SER A 124 3.76 14.51 -16.00
C SER A 124 2.52 13.59 -16.02
N GLY A 125 2.69 12.31 -15.79
CA GLY A 125 1.57 11.36 -15.78
C GLY A 125 0.54 11.63 -14.67
N PHE A 126 0.96 12.22 -13.55
CA PHE A 126 0.07 12.69 -12.50
C PHE A 126 -0.38 14.14 -12.65
N HIS A 127 0.06 14.87 -13.69
CA HIS A 127 -0.19 16.31 -13.89
C HIS A 127 0.18 17.13 -12.65
N PHE A 128 1.42 16.95 -12.16
CA PHE A 128 1.85 17.50 -10.87
C PHE A 128 2.86 18.66 -11.01
N GLU A 129 3.20 19.11 -12.22
CA GLU A 129 4.25 20.09 -12.52
C GLU A 129 4.08 21.40 -11.77
N GLU A 130 2.84 21.92 -11.70
CA GLU A 130 2.53 23.21 -11.08
C GLU A 130 2.64 23.18 -9.55
N PHE A 131 2.70 21.99 -8.92
CA PHE A 131 2.64 21.83 -7.47
C PHE A 131 3.99 21.53 -6.83
N LEU A 132 5.07 21.45 -7.60
CA LEU A 132 6.41 21.02 -7.15
C LEU A 132 6.95 21.84 -5.97
N ASN A 133 6.67 23.14 -5.94
CA ASN A 133 7.15 24.08 -4.93
C ASN A 133 6.02 24.54 -3.96
N THR A 134 4.89 23.84 -3.96
CA THR A 134 3.79 24.13 -3.04
C THR A 134 3.93 23.29 -1.78
N ASP A 135 3.76 23.90 -0.62
CA ASP A 135 3.76 23.19 0.66
C ASP A 135 2.71 22.07 0.64
N ILE A 136 3.12 20.86 1.03
CA ILE A 136 2.24 19.69 1.04
C ILE A 136 0.97 19.97 1.84
N GLY A 137 1.07 20.73 2.94
CA GLY A 137 -0.08 21.13 3.75
C GLY A 137 -1.14 21.93 2.99
N SER A 138 -0.72 22.71 1.98
CA SER A 138 -1.59 23.58 1.18
C SER A 138 -2.22 22.89 -0.04
N LEU A 139 -1.78 21.67 -0.36
CA LEU A 139 -2.31 20.89 -1.48
C LEU A 139 -3.72 20.34 -1.18
N SER A 140 -4.53 20.13 -2.21
CA SER A 140 -5.75 19.33 -2.12
C SER A 140 -5.44 17.89 -1.68
N THR A 141 -6.43 17.16 -1.18
CA THR A 141 -6.27 15.75 -0.77
C THR A 141 -5.69 14.89 -1.91
N GLY A 142 -6.19 15.06 -3.13
CA GLY A 142 -5.70 14.33 -4.29
C GLY A 142 -4.25 14.69 -4.64
N ASN A 143 -3.89 15.98 -4.63
CA ASN A 143 -2.52 16.41 -4.90
C ASN A 143 -1.55 16.00 -3.79
N LYS A 144 -1.97 16.00 -2.52
CA LYS A 144 -1.18 15.39 -1.43
C LYS A 144 -0.88 13.93 -1.71
N LYS A 145 -1.88 13.17 -2.14
CA LYS A 145 -1.72 11.75 -2.48
C LYS A 145 -0.73 11.56 -3.64
N LYS A 146 -0.80 12.41 -4.68
CA LYS A 146 0.14 12.38 -5.80
C LYS A 146 1.60 12.54 -5.35
N VAL A 147 1.91 13.40 -4.36
CA VAL A 147 3.27 13.52 -3.75
C VAL A 147 3.83 12.17 -3.32
N PHE A 148 3.01 11.42 -2.55
CA PHE A 148 3.43 10.13 -1.99
C PHE A 148 3.44 9.01 -3.04
N LEU A 149 2.50 9.03 -4.01
CA LEU A 149 2.47 8.07 -5.11
C LEU A 149 3.66 8.23 -6.06
N ILE A 150 3.96 9.46 -6.50
CA ILE A 150 5.15 9.75 -7.32
C ILE A 150 6.40 9.21 -6.63
N THR A 151 6.56 9.51 -5.35
CA THR A 151 7.70 9.04 -4.56
C THR A 151 7.73 7.50 -4.47
N ALA A 152 6.58 6.86 -4.23
CA ALA A 152 6.46 5.41 -4.14
C ALA A 152 6.94 4.70 -5.41
N PHE A 153 6.39 5.10 -6.56
CA PHE A 153 6.73 4.49 -7.84
C PHE A 153 8.14 4.84 -8.32
N TYR A 154 8.67 5.98 -7.90
CA TYR A 154 10.07 6.32 -8.16
C TYR A 154 11.05 5.47 -7.36
N LEU A 155 10.77 5.20 -6.09
CA LEU A 155 11.65 4.43 -5.20
C LEU A 155 11.78 2.97 -5.62
N LYS A 156 10.72 2.38 -6.16
CA LYS A 156 10.63 0.97 -6.56
C LYS A 156 11.10 0.00 -5.46
N PRO A 157 10.56 0.07 -4.22
CA PRO A 157 10.91 -0.91 -3.21
C PRO A 157 10.34 -2.28 -3.56
N PRO A 158 10.89 -3.39 -3.04
CA PRO A 158 10.35 -4.73 -3.24
C PRO A 158 8.86 -4.87 -2.91
N LEU A 159 8.37 -4.12 -1.91
CA LEU A 159 6.96 -4.09 -1.53
C LEU A 159 6.42 -2.67 -1.39
N LEU A 160 5.44 -2.32 -2.20
CA LEU A 160 4.58 -1.14 -1.98
C LEU A 160 3.33 -1.52 -1.19
N ILE A 161 3.00 -0.71 -0.19
CA ILE A 161 1.76 -0.81 0.59
C ILE A 161 0.93 0.44 0.29
N LEU A 162 -0.26 0.26 -0.26
CA LEU A 162 -1.11 1.36 -0.72
C LEU A 162 -2.48 1.29 -0.03
N ASP A 163 -2.80 2.30 0.79
CA ASP A 163 -4.08 2.39 1.48
C ASP A 163 -5.05 3.28 0.71
N GLU A 164 -6.06 2.68 0.08
CA GLU A 164 -7.07 3.34 -0.76
C GLU A 164 -6.43 4.30 -1.78
N PRO A 165 -5.57 3.81 -2.69
CA PRO A 165 -4.71 4.68 -3.51
C PRO A 165 -5.46 5.55 -4.51
N PHE A 166 -6.69 5.19 -4.88
CA PHE A 166 -7.50 5.92 -5.86
C PHE A 166 -8.32 7.05 -5.25
N ASP A 167 -8.48 7.07 -3.92
CA ASP A 167 -9.31 8.07 -3.26
C ASP A 167 -8.80 9.49 -3.47
N GLY A 168 -9.67 10.36 -3.98
CA GLY A 168 -9.37 11.78 -4.21
C GLY A 168 -8.56 12.08 -5.47
N LEU A 169 -8.21 11.07 -6.27
CA LEU A 169 -7.62 11.28 -7.59
C LEU A 169 -8.69 11.68 -8.62
N ASP A 170 -8.31 12.51 -9.58
CA ASP A 170 -9.07 12.77 -10.79
C ASP A 170 -9.01 11.56 -11.75
N PHE A 171 -9.80 11.61 -12.82
CA PHE A 171 -9.92 10.50 -13.78
C PHE A 171 -8.57 10.17 -14.43
N ASP A 172 -7.83 11.17 -14.90
CA ASP A 172 -6.58 10.97 -15.64
C ASP A 172 -5.49 10.38 -14.72
N ALA A 173 -5.35 10.90 -13.49
CA ALA A 173 -4.44 10.36 -12.49
C ALA A 173 -4.83 8.93 -12.07
N THR A 174 -6.13 8.61 -12.04
CA THR A 174 -6.62 7.27 -11.74
C THR A 174 -6.22 6.28 -12.85
N GLU A 175 -6.43 6.62 -14.11
CA GLU A 175 -6.04 5.77 -15.25
C GLU A 175 -4.51 5.61 -15.33
N PHE A 176 -3.76 6.67 -15.10
CA PHE A 176 -2.31 6.60 -15.02
C PHE A 176 -1.84 5.67 -13.90
N LEU A 177 -2.46 5.77 -12.71
CA LEU A 177 -2.14 4.88 -11.59
C LEU A 177 -2.44 3.41 -11.91
N TYR A 178 -3.54 3.10 -12.60
CA TYR A 178 -3.80 1.72 -13.05
C TYR A 178 -2.67 1.18 -13.92
N GLY A 179 -2.18 1.98 -14.87
CA GLY A 179 -1.03 1.62 -15.69
C GLY A 179 0.22 1.34 -14.87
N LEU A 180 0.53 2.21 -13.90
CA LEU A 180 1.69 2.03 -13.00
C LEU A 180 1.58 0.77 -12.15
N LEU A 181 0.40 0.45 -11.60
CA LEU A 181 0.20 -0.76 -10.79
C LEU A 181 0.46 -2.04 -11.59
N LEU A 182 0.00 -2.09 -12.85
CA LEU A 182 0.23 -3.23 -13.73
C LEU A 182 1.71 -3.39 -14.11
N GLN A 183 2.40 -2.28 -14.39
CA GLN A 183 3.83 -2.29 -14.74
C GLN A 183 4.72 -2.63 -13.52
N TYR A 184 4.28 -2.28 -12.32
CA TYR A 184 5.08 -2.49 -11.10
C TYR A 184 5.40 -3.95 -10.82
N LYS A 185 4.63 -4.89 -11.35
CA LYS A 185 4.90 -6.33 -11.23
C LYS A 185 6.28 -6.73 -11.77
N GLU A 186 6.85 -5.96 -12.69
CA GLU A 186 8.20 -6.21 -13.19
C GLU A 186 9.29 -5.80 -12.20
N GLU A 187 8.98 -4.89 -11.28
CA GLU A 187 9.92 -4.30 -10.33
C GLU A 187 9.77 -4.90 -8.91
N GLY A 188 8.55 -5.18 -8.48
CA GLY A 188 8.25 -5.61 -7.11
C GLY A 188 6.81 -6.10 -6.95
N SER A 189 6.32 -6.03 -5.73
CA SER A 189 4.97 -6.46 -5.36
C SER A 189 4.20 -5.33 -4.69
N ILE A 190 2.89 -5.39 -4.77
CA ILE A 190 1.99 -4.40 -4.17
C ILE A 190 0.99 -5.11 -3.27
N LEU A 191 0.77 -4.56 -2.08
CA LEU A 191 -0.40 -4.84 -1.25
C LEU A 191 -1.24 -3.57 -1.20
N MET A 192 -2.47 -3.61 -1.72
CA MET A 192 -3.34 -2.44 -1.74
C MET A 192 -4.69 -2.71 -1.11
N SER A 193 -5.18 -1.78 -0.30
CA SER A 193 -6.58 -1.79 0.13
C SER A 193 -7.46 -1.06 -0.87
N SER A 194 -8.70 -1.53 -1.02
CA SER A 194 -9.74 -0.77 -1.68
C SER A 194 -11.12 -1.15 -1.13
N HIS A 195 -12.01 -0.18 -1.06
CA HIS A 195 -13.43 -0.39 -0.85
C HIS A 195 -14.21 -0.47 -2.18
N ILE A 196 -13.54 -0.17 -3.31
CA ILE A 196 -14.05 -0.25 -4.67
C ILE A 196 -13.61 -1.58 -5.27
N ALA A 197 -14.52 -2.55 -5.34
CA ALA A 197 -14.20 -3.88 -5.79
C ALA A 197 -13.75 -3.92 -7.27
N GLU A 198 -14.27 -3.02 -8.12
CA GLU A 198 -13.85 -2.91 -9.51
C GLU A 198 -12.35 -2.62 -9.64
N SER A 199 -11.79 -1.76 -8.78
CA SER A 199 -10.35 -1.47 -8.79
C SER A 199 -9.50 -2.70 -8.43
N ILE A 200 -10.01 -3.56 -7.54
CA ILE A 200 -9.35 -4.83 -7.19
C ILE A 200 -9.37 -5.80 -8.36
N VAL A 201 -10.55 -5.99 -8.97
CA VAL A 201 -10.71 -6.88 -10.14
C VAL A 201 -9.80 -6.46 -11.29
N ARG A 202 -9.66 -5.15 -11.50
CA ARG A 202 -8.89 -4.60 -12.63
C ARG A 202 -7.38 -4.84 -12.53
N VAL A 203 -6.78 -4.86 -11.34
CA VAL A 203 -5.31 -4.87 -11.20
C VAL A 203 -4.75 -5.98 -10.32
N CYS A 204 -5.54 -6.57 -9.42
CA CYS A 204 -5.03 -7.56 -8.48
C CYS A 204 -4.96 -8.95 -9.08
N ASP A 205 -3.89 -9.68 -8.76
CA ASP A 205 -3.72 -11.09 -9.12
C ASP A 205 -4.45 -12.00 -8.14
N THR A 206 -4.49 -11.58 -6.86
CA THR A 206 -5.18 -12.26 -5.76
C THR A 206 -5.70 -11.22 -4.79
N ALA A 207 -6.64 -11.59 -3.93
CA ALA A 207 -7.13 -10.69 -2.91
C ALA A 207 -7.49 -11.43 -1.62
N TYR A 208 -7.58 -10.66 -0.55
CA TYR A 208 -8.10 -11.08 0.75
C TYR A 208 -9.32 -10.25 1.11
N SER A 209 -10.32 -10.88 1.67
CA SER A 209 -11.40 -10.19 2.38
C SER A 209 -11.04 -10.02 3.86
N ILE A 210 -11.40 -8.88 4.44
CA ILE A 210 -11.27 -8.66 5.88
C ILE A 210 -12.64 -8.38 6.47
N GLU A 211 -13.01 -9.17 7.47
CA GLU A 211 -14.26 -9.03 8.20
C GLU A 211 -14.02 -9.30 9.69
N ASP A 212 -14.50 -8.43 10.55
CA ASP A 212 -14.37 -8.51 12.01
C ASP A 212 -12.92 -8.77 12.51
N GLY A 213 -11.95 -8.29 11.75
CA GLY A 213 -10.52 -8.44 12.04
C GLY A 213 -9.90 -9.76 11.60
N HIS A 214 -10.64 -10.63 10.94
CA HIS A 214 -10.15 -11.85 10.30
C HIS A 214 -9.87 -11.61 8.82
N LEU A 215 -8.81 -12.24 8.32
CA LEU A 215 -8.38 -12.13 6.93
C LEU A 215 -8.53 -13.48 6.24
N ASP A 216 -9.37 -13.53 5.20
CA ASP A 216 -9.63 -14.72 4.42
C ASP A 216 -9.16 -14.54 2.97
N ALA A 217 -8.43 -15.51 2.45
CA ALA A 217 -8.03 -15.49 1.04
C ALA A 217 -9.24 -15.71 0.13
N ILE A 218 -9.35 -14.94 -0.95
CA ILE A 218 -10.37 -15.14 -1.97
C ILE A 218 -9.81 -16.16 -2.98
N GLU A 219 -10.29 -17.41 -2.89
CA GLU A 219 -9.81 -18.52 -3.72
C GLU A 219 -10.46 -18.57 -5.09
N SER A 220 -11.63 -17.96 -5.25
CA SER A 220 -12.35 -17.89 -6.54
C SER A 220 -11.75 -16.82 -7.45
N ASN A 221 -12.11 -16.86 -8.74
CA ASN A 221 -11.84 -15.75 -9.65
C ASN A 221 -12.43 -14.46 -9.05
N LEU A 222 -11.66 -13.37 -9.06
CA LEU A 222 -12.06 -12.09 -8.43
C LEU A 222 -13.33 -11.50 -9.06
N GLU A 223 -13.55 -11.70 -10.36
CA GLU A 223 -14.76 -11.27 -11.06
C GLU A 223 -15.98 -12.04 -10.58
N ASP A 224 -15.87 -13.38 -10.50
CA ASP A 224 -16.95 -14.26 -10.01
C ASP A 224 -17.28 -13.93 -8.55
N TRP A 225 -16.27 -13.79 -7.70
CA TRP A 225 -16.44 -13.38 -6.31
C TRP A 225 -17.18 -12.05 -6.18
N PHE A 226 -16.81 -11.08 -6.99
CA PHE A 226 -17.43 -9.76 -7.00
C PHE A 226 -18.91 -9.82 -7.41
N HIS A 227 -19.23 -10.60 -8.43
CA HIS A 227 -20.62 -10.81 -8.87
C HIS A 227 -21.46 -11.48 -7.78
N ASP A 228 -20.92 -12.47 -7.07
CA ASP A 228 -21.64 -13.16 -6.00
C ASP A 228 -21.88 -12.27 -4.79
N VAL A 229 -20.91 -11.46 -4.38
CA VAL A 229 -21.07 -10.50 -3.28
C VAL A 229 -22.15 -9.43 -3.60
N ASN A 230 -22.21 -8.98 -4.86
CA ASN A 230 -23.22 -8.01 -5.27
C ASN A 230 -24.64 -8.61 -5.32
N ARG A 231 -24.78 -9.89 -5.72
CA ARG A 231 -26.07 -10.60 -5.70
C ARG A 231 -26.63 -10.82 -4.29
N GLN A 232 -25.77 -10.99 -3.29
CA GLN A 232 -26.17 -11.19 -1.89
C GLN A 232 -26.55 -9.88 -1.18
N ARG A 233 -26.23 -8.73 -1.77
CA ARG A 233 -26.50 -7.39 -1.20
C ARG A 233 -27.71 -6.68 -1.81
N GLY A 234 -28.31 -7.18 -2.87
CA GLY A 234 -29.54 -6.69 -3.53
C GLY A 234 -30.74 -7.52 -3.11
#